data_cfc12ff2d069ad06d8304b0e3ab598ac
#
_entry.id   cfc12ff2d069ad06d8304b0e3ab598ac
#
_cell.length_a   1.000
_cell.length_b   1.000
_cell.length_c   1.000
_cell.angle_alpha   90.00
_cell.angle_beta   90.00
_cell.angle_gamma   90.00
#
_symmetry.space_group_name_H-M   'P 1'
#
loop_
_entity.id
_entity.type
_entity.pdbx_description
1 polymer ?
#
loop_
_entity_poly.entity_id
_entity_poly.type
_entity_poly.pdbx_seq_one_letter_code
_entity_poly.pdbx_strand_id
1 'polypeptide(L)'
;MKTKRVVSIILAALLIISVGITGFAANDEAIDGSNWMSAIDGEKRITAINIPGTHDSATVNADTNTVSRTQSLSIAGQLYAGARYFDIRLKKSGKSFYSVHSVVYNRKDVGLFGEKLTADDIIADFRAFLTKNPGETVLMLLKEESSRTGTDFYTGFYEKYIEPESDLWYVRNDHIPTLDECRGKIVILRYNSVDDERFDNTNSGISFNGYPYINNYKTKDFRFTQVYMTKPEDETREEPSSYAGLYVQDSFRLAPEKKWMAVSSFLANVKKPWWFSVCVTSSAAGSSPYYNALLINKKLMEYPFEKGRLYGIISVDFADAELCGRIYQSNDFTNEPNAATAAPEETIVYACLGEFIEKVRNVLFSVIALFVK
;
A
#
# COMPACT_ATOMS: atom_id res chain seq x y z
N MET A 1 18.97 -17.23 43.06
CA MET A 1 19.99 -16.66 42.12
C MET A 1 19.47 -16.46 40.70
N LYS A 2 18.62 -17.33 40.17
CA LYS A 2 18.09 -17.21 38.77
C LYS A 2 17.20 -15.96 38.55
N THR A 3 16.33 -15.62 39.51
CA THR A 3 15.38 -14.48 39.41
C THR A 3 16.10 -13.10 39.38
N LYS A 4 17.16 -12.95 40.12
CA LYS A 4 17.95 -11.68 40.14
C LYS A 4 18.68 -11.42 38.81
N ARG A 5 19.10 -12.47 38.09
CA ARG A 5 19.74 -12.34 36.77
C ARG A 5 18.73 -11.95 35.68
N VAL A 6 17.50 -12.46 35.76
CA VAL A 6 16.44 -12.10 34.79
C VAL A 6 16.02 -10.63 34.95
N VAL A 7 15.87 -10.17 36.21
CA VAL A 7 15.54 -8.76 36.50
C VAL A 7 16.67 -7.81 36.02
N SER A 8 17.94 -8.19 36.21
CA SER A 8 19.07 -7.38 35.72
C SER A 8 19.14 -7.32 34.20
N ILE A 9 18.77 -8.38 33.47
CA ILE A 9 18.73 -8.37 32.01
C ILE A 9 17.60 -7.48 31.49
N ILE A 10 16.45 -7.50 32.16
CA ILE A 10 15.29 -6.65 31.80
C ILE A 10 15.62 -5.16 32.09
N LEU A 11 16.27 -4.85 33.22
CA LEU A 11 16.72 -3.50 33.53
C LEU A 11 17.82 -3.00 32.57
N ALA A 12 18.76 -3.86 32.17
CA ALA A 12 19.77 -3.52 31.18
C ALA A 12 19.17 -3.27 29.79
N ALA A 13 18.16 -4.07 29.39
CA ALA A 13 17.42 -3.84 28.16
C ALA A 13 16.64 -2.52 28.17
N LEU A 14 16.04 -2.16 29.32
CA LEU A 14 15.34 -0.88 29.51
C LEU A 14 16.31 0.32 29.52
N LEU A 15 17.54 0.17 30.04
CA LEU A 15 18.55 1.23 30.02
C LEU A 15 19.13 1.48 28.62
N ILE A 16 19.28 0.43 27.80
CA ILE A 16 19.74 0.56 26.41
C ILE A 16 18.68 1.31 25.57
N ILE A 17 17.41 1.19 25.91
CA ILE A 17 16.30 1.90 25.25
C ILE A 17 16.35 3.42 25.55
N SER A 18 16.80 3.83 26.72
CA SER A 18 16.85 5.26 27.09
C SER A 18 18.02 6.04 26.50
N VAL A 19 19.03 5.37 25.96
CA VAL A 19 20.25 6.03 25.39
C VAL A 19 20.14 6.16 23.86
N GLY A 20 19.20 5.44 23.20
CA GLY A 20 19.00 5.47 21.76
C GLY A 20 18.14 6.61 21.21
N ILE A 21 17.58 7.48 22.08
CA ILE A 21 16.63 8.54 21.66
C ILE A 21 17.30 9.92 21.46
N THR A 22 18.57 10.08 21.79
CA THR A 22 19.26 11.35 21.59
C THR A 22 20.24 11.25 20.44
N GLY A 23 19.82 11.55 19.23
CA GLY A 23 20.77 11.69 18.13
C GLY A 23 20.20 11.61 16.71
N PHE A 24 19.07 12.25 16.43
CA PHE A 24 18.80 12.71 15.08
C PHE A 24 18.84 14.25 15.11
N ALA A 25 20.06 14.79 14.97
CA ALA A 25 20.21 16.18 14.59
C ALA A 25 19.77 16.28 13.13
N ALA A 26 18.67 16.96 12.92
CA ALA A 26 18.20 17.37 11.62
C ALA A 26 19.26 18.27 10.96
N ASN A 27 19.73 17.87 9.78
CA ASN A 27 20.23 18.79 8.76
C ASN A 27 20.20 18.02 7.45
N ASP A 28 19.07 18.14 6.84
CA ASP A 28 18.63 18.19 5.44
C ASP A 28 17.12 18.07 5.55
N GLU A 29 16.37 18.98 4.96
CA GLU A 29 14.91 18.96 4.98
C GLU A 29 14.41 17.71 4.24
N ALA A 30 14.42 16.59 4.93
CA ALA A 30 13.88 15.33 4.41
C ALA A 30 12.39 15.54 4.18
N ILE A 31 11.94 15.29 2.97
CA ILE A 31 10.52 15.30 2.61
C ILE A 31 9.80 14.37 3.56
N ASP A 32 8.84 14.92 4.31
CA ASP A 32 8.06 14.15 5.27
C ASP A 32 7.15 13.15 4.54
N GLY A 33 7.14 11.91 5.00
CA GLY A 33 6.27 10.86 4.48
C GLY A 33 4.78 11.20 4.51
N SER A 34 4.35 12.16 5.34
CA SER A 34 2.95 12.56 5.45
C SER A 34 2.49 13.50 4.32
N ASN A 35 3.38 14.20 3.62
CA ASN A 35 2.98 15.23 2.64
C ASN A 35 3.88 15.32 1.39
N TRP A 36 4.56 14.26 1.04
CA TRP A 36 5.53 14.24 -0.04
C TRP A 36 4.93 14.51 -1.44
N MET A 37 3.65 14.16 -1.66
CA MET A 37 3.00 14.45 -2.94
C MET A 37 2.75 15.94 -3.15
N SER A 38 2.59 16.71 -2.08
CA SER A 38 2.40 18.18 -2.17
C SER A 38 3.60 18.89 -2.83
N ALA A 39 4.79 18.28 -2.79
CA ALA A 39 6.01 18.76 -3.41
C ALA A 39 6.18 18.31 -4.88
N ILE A 40 5.24 17.56 -5.43
CA ILE A 40 5.23 17.12 -6.83
C ILE A 40 4.37 18.08 -7.66
N ASP A 41 4.81 18.34 -8.90
CA ASP A 41 4.05 19.10 -9.88
C ASP A 41 2.65 18.49 -10.06
N GLY A 42 1.63 19.31 -9.85
CA GLY A 42 0.23 18.91 -9.90
C GLY A 42 -0.26 18.49 -11.28
N GLU A 43 0.34 19.00 -12.34
CA GLU A 43 0.05 18.63 -13.73
C GLU A 43 0.57 17.22 -14.09
N LYS A 44 1.42 16.64 -13.24
CA LYS A 44 1.94 15.30 -13.46
C LYS A 44 0.83 14.26 -13.31
N ARG A 45 0.70 13.37 -14.28
CA ARG A 45 -0.27 12.26 -14.19
C ARG A 45 0.10 11.32 -13.06
N ILE A 46 -0.87 10.79 -12.33
CA ILE A 46 -0.63 9.86 -11.21
C ILE A 46 0.15 8.61 -11.63
N THR A 47 0.08 8.20 -12.90
CA THR A 47 0.84 7.10 -13.48
C THR A 47 2.32 7.42 -13.72
N ALA A 48 2.70 8.70 -13.69
CA ALA A 48 4.07 9.18 -13.86
C ALA A 48 4.79 9.45 -12.54
N ILE A 49 4.22 9.00 -11.41
CA ILE A 49 4.73 9.19 -10.07
C ILE A 49 5.19 7.84 -9.51
N ASN A 50 6.33 7.83 -8.83
CA ASN A 50 6.81 6.67 -8.08
C ASN A 50 6.12 6.63 -6.73
N ILE A 51 5.24 5.65 -6.53
CA ILE A 51 4.32 5.61 -5.40
C ILE A 51 4.63 4.38 -4.54
N PRO A 52 5.09 4.56 -3.30
CA PRO A 52 5.12 3.47 -2.34
C PRO A 52 3.70 3.03 -2.00
N GLY A 53 3.52 1.73 -1.94
CA GLY A 53 2.24 1.12 -1.63
C GLY A 53 2.37 -0.09 -0.75
N THR A 54 1.25 -0.61 -0.30
CA THR A 54 1.17 -1.77 0.58
C THR A 54 0.28 -2.86 -0.03
N HIS A 55 0.76 -4.09 0.04
CA HIS A 55 0.02 -5.27 -0.37
C HIS A 55 -0.84 -5.76 0.81
N ASP A 56 -2.09 -6.17 0.53
CA ASP A 56 -3.03 -6.60 1.58
C ASP A 56 -3.00 -5.65 2.79
N SER A 57 -3.23 -4.38 2.53
CA SER A 57 -2.85 -3.26 3.41
C SER A 57 -3.45 -3.32 4.81
N ALA A 58 -4.59 -3.98 4.98
CA ALA A 58 -5.36 -3.98 6.22
C ALA A 58 -5.05 -5.17 7.17
N THR A 59 -3.97 -5.93 6.93
CA THR A 59 -3.71 -7.21 7.60
C THR A 59 -2.90 -7.12 8.89
N VAL A 60 -2.69 -5.93 9.46
CA VAL A 60 -1.89 -5.76 10.69
C VAL A 60 -2.35 -6.69 11.82
N ASN A 61 -3.63 -6.89 11.98
CA ASN A 61 -4.25 -7.75 12.97
C ASN A 61 -5.10 -8.86 12.33
N ALA A 62 -4.54 -9.58 11.35
CA ALA A 62 -5.21 -10.73 10.75
C ALA A 62 -5.40 -11.87 11.76
N ASP A 63 -6.52 -12.59 11.68
CA ASP A 63 -6.83 -13.71 12.61
C ASP A 63 -5.76 -14.81 12.62
N THR A 64 -5.02 -14.98 11.51
CA THR A 64 -3.90 -15.92 11.38
C THR A 64 -2.60 -15.18 11.07
N ASN A 65 -1.97 -14.62 12.10
CA ASN A 65 -0.81 -13.73 11.98
C ASN A 65 0.38 -14.30 11.18
N THR A 66 0.56 -15.61 11.15
CA THR A 66 1.77 -16.22 10.57
C THR A 66 1.72 -16.36 9.05
N VAL A 67 0.52 -16.46 8.46
CA VAL A 67 0.35 -16.75 7.02
C VAL A 67 -0.48 -15.69 6.28
N SER A 68 -1.26 -14.88 7.02
CA SER A 68 -2.15 -13.88 6.43
C SER A 68 -1.70 -12.45 6.67
N ARG A 69 -0.77 -12.24 7.59
CA ARG A 69 -0.29 -10.91 7.92
C ARG A 69 0.81 -10.47 6.96
N THR A 70 0.59 -9.35 6.32
CA THR A 70 1.51 -8.73 5.37
C THR A 70 1.94 -7.32 5.77
N GLN A 71 1.37 -6.75 6.84
CA GLN A 71 1.71 -5.42 7.33
C GLN A 71 1.94 -5.42 8.84
N SER A 72 2.79 -4.50 9.31
CA SER A 72 3.04 -4.22 10.74
C SER A 72 2.40 -2.92 11.21
N LEU A 73 2.13 -2.00 10.31
CA LEU A 73 1.51 -0.72 10.58
C LEU A 73 0.02 -0.77 10.28
N SER A 74 -0.78 -0.03 11.07
CA SER A 74 -2.17 0.26 10.73
C SER A 74 -2.27 1.06 9.43
N ILE A 75 -3.46 1.20 8.86
CA ILE A 75 -3.69 2.05 7.67
C ILE A 75 -3.18 3.47 7.93
N ALA A 76 -3.52 4.06 9.07
CA ALA A 76 -3.01 5.37 9.45
C ALA A 76 -1.47 5.40 9.54
N GLY A 77 -0.85 4.39 10.16
CA GLY A 77 0.61 4.29 10.26
C GLY A 77 1.29 4.21 8.89
N GLN A 78 0.71 3.43 7.95
CA GLN A 78 1.22 3.31 6.58
C GLN A 78 1.13 4.64 5.81
N LEU A 79 0.06 5.42 5.98
CA LEU A 79 -0.11 6.75 5.38
C LEU A 79 1.00 7.71 5.84
N TYR A 80 1.27 7.77 7.15
CA TYR A 80 2.34 8.61 7.72
C TYR A 80 3.74 8.09 7.40
N ALA A 81 3.89 6.78 7.17
CA ALA A 81 5.14 6.22 6.63
C ALA A 81 5.40 6.60 5.15
N GLY A 82 4.41 7.15 4.45
CA GLY A 82 4.54 7.62 3.07
C GLY A 82 3.84 6.77 2.02
N ALA A 83 3.18 5.67 2.39
CA ALA A 83 2.41 4.87 1.44
C ALA A 83 1.20 5.64 0.91
N ARG A 84 0.94 5.52 -0.41
CA ARG A 84 -0.22 6.13 -1.09
C ARG A 84 -1.00 5.17 -1.98
N TYR A 85 -0.52 3.96 -2.16
CA TYR A 85 -1.29 2.88 -2.81
C TYR A 85 -1.62 1.82 -1.77
N PHE A 86 -2.90 1.44 -1.70
CA PHE A 86 -3.44 0.50 -0.72
C PHE A 86 -4.24 -0.60 -1.42
N ASP A 87 -3.83 -1.85 -1.27
CA ASP A 87 -4.56 -3.04 -1.72
C ASP A 87 -5.60 -3.41 -0.65
N ILE A 88 -6.82 -2.92 -0.84
CA ILE A 88 -7.93 -3.10 0.09
C ILE A 88 -8.85 -4.22 -0.40
N ARG A 89 -8.89 -5.30 0.38
CA ARG A 89 -9.68 -6.48 0.09
C ARG A 89 -10.85 -6.59 1.06
N LEU A 90 -12.04 -6.65 0.51
CA LEU A 90 -13.28 -6.59 1.28
C LEU A 90 -14.20 -7.76 0.94
N LYS A 91 -14.89 -8.24 1.97
CA LYS A 91 -16.01 -9.16 1.88
C LYS A 91 -17.30 -8.41 2.16
N LYS A 92 -18.22 -8.39 1.18
CA LYS A 92 -19.57 -7.87 1.38
C LYS A 92 -20.42 -8.89 2.15
N SER A 93 -21.13 -8.44 3.17
CA SER A 93 -22.08 -9.23 3.94
C SER A 93 -23.27 -8.34 4.33
N GLY A 94 -24.39 -8.50 3.64
CA GLY A 94 -25.51 -7.57 3.72
C GLY A 94 -25.08 -6.16 3.30
N LYS A 95 -25.28 -5.17 4.17
CA LYS A 95 -24.84 -3.78 3.96
C LYS A 95 -23.43 -3.47 4.49
N SER A 96 -22.72 -4.46 5.04
CA SER A 96 -21.41 -4.27 5.64
C SER A 96 -20.30 -4.79 4.74
N PHE A 97 -19.15 -4.12 4.77
CA PHE A 97 -17.94 -4.48 4.06
C PHE A 97 -16.83 -4.73 5.08
N TYR A 98 -16.42 -5.97 5.23
CA TYR A 98 -15.40 -6.40 6.18
C TYR A 98 -14.07 -6.59 5.48
N SER A 99 -12.99 -6.11 6.09
CA SER A 99 -11.65 -6.38 5.59
C SER A 99 -11.28 -7.85 5.81
N VAL A 100 -10.76 -8.48 4.75
CA VAL A 100 -10.37 -9.89 4.75
C VAL A 100 -9.08 -10.13 3.98
N HIS A 101 -8.37 -11.19 4.34
CA HIS A 101 -7.36 -11.82 3.49
C HIS A 101 -7.81 -13.26 3.21
N SER A 102 -8.27 -13.54 2.00
CA SER A 102 -8.94 -14.80 1.65
C SER A 102 -10.19 -15.01 2.53
N VAL A 103 -10.20 -16.01 3.38
CA VAL A 103 -11.30 -16.31 4.32
C VAL A 103 -11.08 -15.74 5.72
N VAL A 104 -9.92 -15.15 5.98
CA VAL A 104 -9.49 -14.65 7.28
C VAL A 104 -9.93 -13.20 7.45
N TYR A 105 -10.61 -12.88 8.54
CA TYR A 105 -10.99 -11.51 8.86
C TYR A 105 -9.80 -10.75 9.45
N ASN A 106 -9.65 -9.50 9.04
CA ASN A 106 -8.79 -8.54 9.71
C ASN A 106 -9.53 -7.92 10.90
N ARG A 107 -8.79 -7.56 11.95
CA ARG A 107 -9.34 -7.05 13.21
C ARG A 107 -8.82 -5.65 13.50
N LYS A 108 -9.60 -4.90 14.31
CA LYS A 108 -9.16 -3.60 14.84
C LYS A 108 -8.03 -3.79 15.84
N ASP A 109 -8.15 -4.80 16.68
CA ASP A 109 -7.23 -5.10 17.77
C ASP A 109 -6.59 -6.48 17.64
N VAL A 110 -5.51 -6.70 18.39
CA VAL A 110 -4.83 -7.98 18.45
C VAL A 110 -5.69 -8.99 19.22
N GLY A 111 -6.02 -10.12 18.59
CA GLY A 111 -6.71 -11.25 19.23
C GLY A 111 -7.88 -11.81 18.42
N LEU A 112 -8.18 -13.08 18.62
CA LEU A 112 -9.24 -13.82 17.91
C LEU A 112 -10.67 -13.28 18.15
N PHE A 113 -10.88 -12.53 19.23
CA PHE A 113 -12.18 -12.02 19.64
C PHE A 113 -12.29 -10.49 19.44
N GLY A 114 -11.28 -9.84 18.84
CA GLY A 114 -11.31 -8.44 18.49
C GLY A 114 -12.44 -8.11 17.50
N GLU A 115 -12.84 -6.84 17.45
CA GLU A 115 -13.81 -6.36 16.49
C GLU A 115 -13.27 -6.48 15.06
N LYS A 116 -14.11 -6.91 14.12
CA LYS A 116 -13.72 -7.00 12.71
C LYS A 116 -13.48 -5.62 12.14
N LEU A 117 -12.37 -5.47 11.42
CA LEU A 117 -12.07 -4.25 10.67
C LEU A 117 -13.01 -4.14 9.48
N THR A 118 -13.58 -2.96 9.27
CA THR A 118 -14.54 -2.68 8.22
C THR A 118 -14.01 -1.63 7.23
N ALA A 119 -14.69 -1.49 6.10
CA ALA A 119 -14.41 -0.38 5.18
C ALA A 119 -14.71 0.98 5.83
N ASP A 120 -15.68 1.07 6.75
CA ASP A 120 -15.97 2.30 7.50
C ASP A 120 -14.72 2.77 8.27
N ASP A 121 -14.00 1.86 8.92
CA ASP A 121 -12.78 2.16 9.68
C ASP A 121 -11.64 2.61 8.75
N ILE A 122 -11.43 1.88 7.65
CA ILE A 122 -10.36 2.18 6.68
C ILE A 122 -10.59 3.55 6.01
N ILE A 123 -11.82 3.82 5.60
CA ILE A 123 -12.18 5.10 4.96
C ILE A 123 -12.07 6.25 5.96
N ALA A 124 -12.38 6.01 7.25
CA ALA A 124 -12.18 7.01 8.29
C ALA A 124 -10.70 7.41 8.43
N ASP A 125 -9.77 6.45 8.39
CA ASP A 125 -8.32 6.70 8.40
C ASP A 125 -7.89 7.52 7.19
N PHE A 126 -8.33 7.15 5.97
CA PHE A 126 -8.02 7.89 4.74
C PHE A 126 -8.56 9.32 4.79
N ARG A 127 -9.82 9.49 5.21
CA ARG A 127 -10.45 10.82 5.35
C ARG A 127 -9.69 11.70 6.34
N ALA A 128 -9.39 11.16 7.53
CA ALA A 128 -8.67 11.89 8.56
C ALA A 128 -7.29 12.34 8.06
N PHE A 129 -6.58 11.49 7.34
CA PHE A 129 -5.29 11.80 6.75
C PHE A 129 -5.40 12.88 5.66
N LEU A 130 -6.30 12.72 4.68
CA LEU A 130 -6.46 13.66 3.57
C LEU A 130 -6.98 15.03 4.04
N THR A 131 -7.79 15.09 5.08
CA THR A 131 -8.23 16.35 5.70
C THR A 131 -7.05 17.14 6.26
N LYS A 132 -6.06 16.45 6.86
CA LYS A 132 -4.85 17.10 7.40
C LYS A 132 -3.83 17.39 6.31
N ASN A 133 -3.80 16.61 5.26
CA ASN A 133 -2.82 16.67 4.18
C ASN A 133 -3.52 16.81 2.81
N PRO A 134 -4.17 17.94 2.54
CA PRO A 134 -5.00 18.12 1.35
C PRO A 134 -4.22 18.13 0.03
N GLY A 135 -2.90 18.27 0.07
CA GLY A 135 -2.01 18.13 -1.09
C GLY A 135 -1.73 16.67 -1.50
N GLU A 136 -2.17 15.71 -0.69
CA GLU A 136 -1.96 14.29 -0.92
C GLU A 136 -3.15 13.63 -1.62
N THR A 137 -2.94 12.41 -2.14
CA THR A 137 -4.00 11.54 -2.64
C THR A 137 -3.75 10.11 -2.19
N VAL A 138 -4.80 9.30 -2.14
CA VAL A 138 -4.73 7.87 -1.82
C VAL A 138 -5.25 7.07 -3.01
N LEU A 139 -4.46 6.15 -3.52
CA LEU A 139 -4.88 5.19 -4.54
C LEU A 139 -5.36 3.91 -3.85
N MET A 140 -6.64 3.65 -3.89
CA MET A 140 -7.25 2.48 -3.26
C MET A 140 -7.59 1.43 -4.32
N LEU A 141 -6.82 0.33 -4.37
CA LEU A 141 -7.25 -0.86 -5.09
C LEU A 141 -8.41 -1.48 -4.32
N LEU A 142 -9.59 -1.40 -4.89
CA LEU A 142 -10.82 -1.97 -4.31
C LEU A 142 -11.08 -3.35 -4.90
N LYS A 143 -10.96 -4.39 -4.07
CA LYS A 143 -11.11 -5.77 -4.48
C LYS A 143 -12.14 -6.49 -3.61
N GLU A 144 -13.12 -7.14 -4.27
CA GLU A 144 -13.96 -8.13 -3.59
C GLU A 144 -13.16 -9.40 -3.33
N GLU A 145 -13.23 -9.91 -2.11
CA GLU A 145 -12.63 -11.18 -1.74
C GLU A 145 -13.61 -12.00 -0.88
N SER A 146 -13.80 -13.27 -1.25
CA SER A 146 -14.59 -14.27 -0.50
C SER A 146 -16.11 -14.07 -0.42
N SER A 147 -16.70 -13.03 -0.98
CA SER A 147 -18.17 -12.85 -0.94
C SER A 147 -18.88 -13.33 -2.19
N ARG A 148 -18.25 -13.25 -3.36
CA ARG A 148 -18.84 -13.64 -4.67
C ARG A 148 -20.17 -12.95 -4.97
N THR A 149 -20.29 -11.67 -4.62
CA THR A 149 -21.49 -10.89 -4.90
C THR A 149 -21.53 -10.32 -6.33
N GLY A 150 -20.44 -10.50 -7.08
CA GLY A 150 -20.35 -10.08 -8.47
C GLY A 150 -20.49 -8.57 -8.63
N THR A 151 -21.38 -8.15 -9.51
CA THR A 151 -21.62 -6.73 -9.82
C THR A 151 -22.18 -5.93 -8.65
N ASP A 152 -22.91 -6.57 -7.74
CA ASP A 152 -23.48 -5.94 -6.55
C ASP A 152 -22.43 -5.41 -5.57
N PHE A 153 -21.19 -5.86 -5.69
CA PHE A 153 -20.14 -5.42 -4.79
C PHE A 153 -19.84 -3.93 -4.96
N TYR A 154 -19.54 -3.50 -6.20
CA TYR A 154 -19.22 -2.09 -6.44
C TYR A 154 -20.44 -1.21 -6.24
N THR A 155 -21.60 -1.62 -6.72
CA THR A 155 -22.88 -0.92 -6.51
C THR A 155 -23.13 -0.63 -5.03
N GLY A 156 -23.06 -1.65 -4.18
CA GLY A 156 -23.27 -1.46 -2.74
C GLY A 156 -22.15 -0.64 -2.06
N PHE A 157 -20.92 -0.72 -2.56
CA PHE A 157 -19.82 0.12 -2.06
C PHE A 157 -20.04 1.58 -2.46
N TYR A 158 -20.43 1.84 -3.70
CA TYR A 158 -20.72 3.16 -4.23
C TYR A 158 -21.85 3.83 -3.44
N GLU A 159 -23.00 3.18 -3.31
CA GLU A 159 -24.16 3.69 -2.59
C GLU A 159 -23.87 4.00 -1.11
N LYS A 160 -23.00 3.20 -0.49
CA LYS A 160 -22.73 3.37 0.93
C LYS A 160 -21.65 4.43 1.22
N TYR A 161 -20.61 4.51 0.39
CA TYR A 161 -19.43 5.30 0.72
C TYR A 161 -19.12 6.41 -0.28
N ILE A 162 -19.39 6.22 -1.58
CA ILE A 162 -18.99 7.17 -2.60
C ILE A 162 -20.07 8.23 -2.82
N GLU A 163 -21.29 7.80 -3.07
CA GLU A 163 -22.41 8.71 -3.34
C GLU A 163 -22.68 9.72 -2.21
N PRO A 164 -22.66 9.34 -0.91
CA PRO A 164 -22.89 10.28 0.18
C PRO A 164 -21.79 11.32 0.38
N GLU A 165 -20.57 11.07 -0.09
CA GLU A 165 -19.40 11.92 0.09
C GLU A 165 -18.59 12.05 -1.21
N SER A 166 -19.24 12.37 -2.31
CA SER A 166 -18.63 12.36 -3.66
C SER A 166 -17.35 13.18 -3.76
N ASP A 167 -17.19 14.24 -2.99
CA ASP A 167 -16.01 15.11 -3.01
C ASP A 167 -14.74 14.42 -2.47
N LEU A 168 -14.90 13.39 -1.63
CA LEU A 168 -13.78 12.60 -1.10
C LEU A 168 -13.19 11.62 -2.14
N TRP A 169 -13.90 11.40 -3.24
CA TRP A 169 -13.57 10.34 -4.17
C TRP A 169 -13.22 10.83 -5.57
N TYR A 170 -12.26 10.17 -6.19
CA TYR A 170 -12.04 10.23 -7.63
C TYR A 170 -12.45 8.87 -8.24
N VAL A 171 -13.50 8.89 -9.05
CA VAL A 171 -14.16 7.69 -9.60
C VAL A 171 -14.31 7.71 -11.12
N ARG A 172 -13.68 8.67 -11.80
CA ARG A 172 -13.70 8.75 -13.27
C ARG A 172 -12.81 7.67 -13.88
N ASN A 173 -13.20 7.21 -15.08
CA ASN A 173 -12.50 6.20 -15.87
C ASN A 173 -12.35 6.63 -17.34
N ASP A 174 -12.51 7.91 -17.61
CA ASP A 174 -12.46 8.49 -18.96
C ASP A 174 -11.07 9.02 -19.37
N HIS A 175 -10.21 9.24 -18.40
CA HIS A 175 -8.82 9.62 -18.61
C HIS A 175 -7.95 9.23 -17.40
N ILE A 176 -6.61 9.31 -17.57
CA ILE A 176 -5.66 9.22 -16.46
C ILE A 176 -5.58 10.59 -15.80
N PRO A 177 -5.97 10.74 -14.52
CA PRO A 177 -5.96 12.04 -13.89
C PRO A 177 -4.55 12.56 -13.63
N THR A 178 -4.44 13.88 -13.57
CA THR A 178 -3.31 14.57 -12.98
C THR A 178 -3.35 14.47 -11.47
N LEU A 179 -2.25 14.78 -10.80
CA LEU A 179 -2.20 14.78 -9.35
C LEU A 179 -3.16 15.84 -8.76
N ASP A 180 -3.28 17.02 -9.39
CA ASP A 180 -4.18 18.08 -8.92
C ASP A 180 -5.66 17.69 -9.00
N GLU A 181 -6.07 16.88 -9.96
CA GLU A 181 -7.43 16.32 -10.02
C GLU A 181 -7.73 15.37 -8.86
N CYS A 182 -6.67 14.76 -8.30
CA CYS A 182 -6.75 13.73 -7.26
C CYS A 182 -6.45 14.26 -5.84
N ARG A 183 -5.87 15.46 -5.68
CA ARG A 183 -5.50 15.98 -4.35
C ARG A 183 -6.69 16.01 -3.41
N GLY A 184 -6.47 15.60 -2.18
CA GLY A 184 -7.51 15.49 -1.14
C GLY A 184 -8.50 14.35 -1.34
N LYS A 185 -8.30 13.48 -2.35
CA LYS A 185 -9.26 12.44 -2.72
C LYS A 185 -8.68 11.03 -2.62
N ILE A 186 -9.61 10.08 -2.49
CA ILE A 186 -9.35 8.64 -2.64
C ILE A 186 -9.65 8.27 -4.10
N VAL A 187 -8.64 7.86 -4.84
CA VAL A 187 -8.77 7.38 -6.22
C VAL A 187 -9.13 5.89 -6.19
N ILE A 188 -10.29 5.53 -6.74
CA ILE A 188 -10.69 4.12 -6.84
C ILE A 188 -10.04 3.46 -8.05
N LEU A 189 -9.21 2.45 -7.77
CA LEU A 189 -8.70 1.49 -8.72
C LEU A 189 -9.58 0.23 -8.58
N ARG A 190 -10.56 0.07 -9.45
CA ARG A 190 -11.59 -0.96 -9.30
C ARG A 190 -11.16 -2.29 -9.92
N TYR A 191 -10.97 -3.30 -9.06
CA TYR A 191 -10.58 -4.64 -9.51
C TYR A 191 -11.75 -5.44 -10.10
N ASN A 192 -12.96 -5.26 -9.57
CA ASN A 192 -14.14 -6.02 -9.96
C ASN A 192 -14.83 -5.43 -11.21
N SER A 193 -15.53 -6.28 -11.96
CA SER A 193 -16.41 -5.81 -13.03
C SER A 193 -17.62 -5.06 -12.46
N VAL A 194 -18.14 -4.15 -13.26
CA VAL A 194 -19.40 -3.45 -13.03
C VAL A 194 -20.32 -3.74 -14.22
N ASP A 195 -21.53 -4.14 -13.96
CA ASP A 195 -22.54 -4.47 -14.94
C ASP A 195 -23.90 -3.88 -14.47
N ASP A 196 -23.91 -2.56 -14.23
CA ASP A 196 -25.06 -1.80 -13.80
C ASP A 196 -25.10 -0.52 -14.65
N GLU A 197 -26.18 -0.29 -15.36
CA GLU A 197 -26.37 0.83 -16.30
C GLU A 197 -26.21 2.22 -15.66
N ARG A 198 -26.24 2.32 -14.33
CA ARG A 198 -25.96 3.57 -13.61
C ARG A 198 -24.50 3.99 -13.66
N PHE A 199 -23.60 3.08 -14.01
CA PHE A 199 -22.17 3.35 -14.03
C PHE A 199 -21.65 3.49 -15.45
N ASP A 200 -20.95 4.58 -15.66
CA ASP A 200 -20.24 4.89 -16.89
C ASP A 200 -18.78 5.29 -16.60
N ASN A 201 -18.12 5.90 -17.57
CA ASN A 201 -16.74 6.39 -17.39
C ASN A 201 -16.61 7.54 -16.42
N THR A 202 -17.68 8.14 -15.92
CA THR A 202 -17.62 9.27 -14.98
C THR A 202 -17.71 8.85 -13.51
N ASN A 203 -18.21 7.64 -13.24
CA ASN A 203 -18.51 7.20 -11.85
C ASN A 203 -18.15 5.74 -11.54
N SER A 204 -17.52 5.02 -12.47
CA SER A 204 -17.21 3.59 -12.28
C SER A 204 -15.87 3.27 -11.62
N GLY A 205 -15.05 4.27 -11.33
CA GLY A 205 -13.67 4.06 -10.88
C GLY A 205 -12.75 3.58 -12.00
N ILE A 206 -11.45 3.83 -11.88
CA ILE A 206 -10.45 3.39 -12.86
C ILE A 206 -10.45 1.87 -12.91
N SER A 207 -10.72 1.31 -14.09
CA SER A 207 -10.86 -0.14 -14.24
C SER A 207 -9.53 -0.87 -14.16
N PHE A 208 -9.36 -1.66 -13.14
CA PHE A 208 -8.31 -2.68 -13.01
C PHE A 208 -8.87 -4.09 -13.22
N ASN A 209 -10.05 -4.19 -13.85
CA ASN A 209 -10.71 -5.46 -14.19
C ASN A 209 -9.94 -6.18 -15.31
N GLY A 210 -9.01 -6.83 -15.19
CA GLY A 210 -8.04 -7.44 -16.10
C GLY A 210 -6.67 -7.46 -15.47
N TYR A 211 -6.56 -6.96 -14.24
CA TYR A 211 -5.39 -7.16 -13.40
C TYR A 211 -5.08 -8.65 -13.38
N PRO A 212 -3.97 -9.07 -13.96
CA PRO A 212 -3.72 -10.48 -14.14
C PRO A 212 -3.51 -11.16 -12.79
N TYR A 213 -4.32 -12.17 -12.49
CA TYR A 213 -4.00 -13.11 -11.43
C TYR A 213 -2.84 -13.98 -11.92
N ILE A 214 -1.63 -13.53 -11.68
CA ILE A 214 -0.43 -14.21 -12.15
C ILE A 214 -0.07 -15.32 -11.16
N ASN A 215 -0.70 -16.47 -11.36
CA ASN A 215 -0.35 -17.70 -10.69
C ASN A 215 0.83 -18.38 -11.41
N ASN A 216 1.94 -17.66 -11.61
CA ASN A 216 2.99 -18.12 -12.50
C ASN A 216 4.33 -18.31 -11.78
N TYR A 217 4.97 -19.44 -12.05
CA TYR A 217 6.30 -19.81 -11.53
C TYR A 217 7.45 -19.29 -12.43
N LYS A 218 7.14 -18.57 -13.52
CA LYS A 218 8.15 -18.12 -14.48
C LYS A 218 8.55 -16.68 -14.19
N THR A 219 9.84 -16.42 -14.12
CA THR A 219 10.45 -15.12 -13.84
C THR A 219 10.23 -14.05 -14.92
N LYS A 220 9.61 -14.39 -16.05
CA LYS A 220 9.47 -13.50 -17.23
C LYS A 220 8.04 -13.06 -17.52
N ASP A 221 7.07 -13.40 -16.69
CA ASP A 221 5.67 -13.12 -17.01
C ASP A 221 5.25 -11.73 -16.54
N PHE A 222 5.72 -10.73 -17.25
CA PHE A 222 5.09 -9.42 -17.28
C PHE A 222 3.90 -9.51 -18.23
N ARG A 223 2.68 -9.32 -17.72
CA ARG A 223 1.50 -9.26 -18.56
C ARG A 223 1.11 -7.82 -18.76
N PHE A 224 0.95 -7.46 -20.02
CA PHE A 224 0.32 -6.21 -20.42
C PHE A 224 -1.18 -6.47 -20.55
N THR A 225 -1.96 -5.77 -19.76
CA THR A 225 -3.41 -5.71 -19.94
C THR A 225 -3.76 -4.27 -20.26
N GLN A 226 -4.44 -4.06 -21.36
CA GLN A 226 -4.98 -2.74 -21.68
C GLN A 226 -6.21 -2.50 -20.81
N VAL A 227 -6.15 -1.43 -20.04
CA VAL A 227 -7.33 -0.93 -19.33
C VAL A 227 -7.90 0.16 -20.19
N TYR A 228 -9.04 -0.13 -20.83
CA TYR A 228 -9.74 0.86 -21.65
C TYR A 228 -10.50 1.80 -20.73
N MET A 229 -10.09 3.05 -20.70
CA MET A 229 -10.85 4.13 -20.08
C MET A 229 -11.90 4.66 -21.06
N THR A 230 -11.52 4.88 -22.30
CA THR A 230 -12.38 5.02 -23.48
C THR A 230 -11.63 4.42 -24.65
N LYS A 231 -12.32 3.75 -25.54
CA LYS A 231 -11.68 3.22 -26.76
C LYS A 231 -11.24 4.44 -27.59
N PRO A 232 -9.95 4.60 -27.94
CA PRO A 232 -9.54 5.69 -28.80
C PRO A 232 -10.24 5.55 -30.16
N GLU A 233 -10.76 6.63 -30.68
CA GLU A 233 -11.32 6.65 -32.05
C GLU A 233 -10.24 6.38 -33.11
N ASP A 234 -8.97 6.59 -32.72
CA ASP A 234 -7.80 6.38 -33.59
C ASP A 234 -6.71 5.61 -32.81
N GLU A 235 -6.53 4.33 -33.14
CA GLU A 235 -5.51 3.47 -32.55
C GLU A 235 -4.05 3.90 -32.90
N THR A 236 -3.88 4.87 -33.82
CA THR A 236 -2.57 5.34 -34.28
C THR A 236 -1.99 6.45 -33.43
N ARG A 237 -2.74 7.03 -32.48
CA ARG A 237 -2.25 8.12 -31.63
C ARG A 237 -1.32 7.61 -30.54
N GLU A 238 -0.07 8.05 -30.57
CA GLU A 238 0.94 7.81 -29.53
C GLU A 238 0.64 8.54 -28.20
N GLU A 239 -0.30 9.47 -28.18
CA GLU A 239 -0.71 10.27 -27.02
C GLU A 239 -2.10 9.83 -26.53
N PRO A 240 -2.18 9.11 -25.40
CA PRO A 240 -3.45 8.62 -24.92
C PRO A 240 -4.08 9.61 -23.94
N SER A 241 -4.94 10.49 -24.41
CA SER A 241 -5.85 11.22 -23.53
C SER A 241 -6.99 10.35 -22.98
N SER A 242 -7.23 9.19 -23.58
CA SER A 242 -8.37 8.31 -23.30
C SER A 242 -8.00 6.84 -23.09
N TYR A 243 -6.72 6.53 -22.89
CA TYR A 243 -6.23 5.15 -22.87
C TYR A 243 -5.10 4.98 -21.86
N ALA A 244 -5.23 4.05 -20.93
CA ALA A 244 -4.17 3.62 -20.05
C ALA A 244 -3.92 2.13 -20.20
N GLY A 245 -2.65 1.75 -20.25
CA GLY A 245 -2.25 0.38 -20.08
C GLY A 245 -2.00 0.04 -18.61
N LEU A 246 -2.03 -1.23 -18.29
CA LEU A 246 -1.65 -1.77 -17.00
C LEU A 246 -0.47 -2.72 -17.18
N TYR A 247 0.66 -2.39 -16.54
CA TYR A 247 1.87 -3.21 -16.50
C TYR A 247 2.07 -3.73 -15.09
N VAL A 248 1.94 -5.04 -14.88
CA VAL A 248 1.92 -5.64 -13.54
C VAL A 248 2.96 -6.72 -13.38
N GLN A 249 3.66 -6.70 -12.26
CA GLN A 249 4.42 -7.81 -11.72
C GLN A 249 3.76 -8.23 -10.39
N ASP A 250 3.12 -9.42 -10.38
CA ASP A 250 2.49 -10.01 -9.19
C ASP A 250 2.65 -11.53 -9.16
N SER A 251 3.88 -12.00 -9.36
CA SER A 251 4.22 -13.43 -9.31
C SER A 251 4.44 -13.88 -7.86
N PHE A 252 3.39 -14.01 -7.09
CA PHE A 252 3.45 -14.22 -5.63
C PHE A 252 3.94 -15.62 -5.20
N ARG A 253 3.97 -16.62 -6.10
CA ARG A 253 4.43 -17.98 -5.78
C ARG A 253 5.92 -18.22 -6.01
N LEU A 254 6.66 -17.19 -6.36
CA LEU A 254 8.11 -17.28 -6.52
C LEU A 254 8.78 -17.22 -5.14
N ALA A 255 9.80 -18.08 -4.93
CA ALA A 255 10.69 -17.94 -3.77
C ALA A 255 11.40 -16.59 -3.79
N PRO A 256 11.86 -16.04 -2.64
CA PRO A 256 12.35 -14.66 -2.55
C PRO A 256 13.42 -14.27 -3.56
N GLU A 257 14.38 -15.16 -3.86
CA GLU A 257 15.43 -14.88 -4.84
C GLU A 257 14.87 -14.73 -6.26
N LYS A 258 13.96 -15.64 -6.67
CA LYS A 258 13.29 -15.56 -7.98
C LYS A 258 12.30 -14.40 -8.02
N LYS A 259 11.62 -14.12 -6.90
CA LYS A 259 10.75 -12.97 -6.75
C LYS A 259 11.54 -11.68 -6.95
N TRP A 260 12.72 -11.56 -6.34
CA TRP A 260 13.58 -10.42 -6.55
C TRP A 260 14.01 -10.25 -8.01
N MET A 261 14.33 -11.34 -8.71
CA MET A 261 14.63 -11.27 -10.15
C MET A 261 13.47 -10.71 -10.96
N ALA A 262 12.22 -11.08 -10.62
CA ALA A 262 11.03 -10.53 -11.25
C ALA A 262 10.84 -9.05 -10.90
N VAL A 263 10.98 -8.68 -9.64
CA VAL A 263 10.89 -7.28 -9.15
C VAL A 263 11.95 -6.41 -9.83
N SER A 264 13.21 -6.76 -9.76
CA SER A 264 14.30 -5.97 -10.35
C SER A 264 14.17 -5.84 -11.86
N SER A 265 13.76 -6.90 -12.54
CA SER A 265 13.48 -6.84 -13.98
C SER A 265 12.31 -5.91 -14.30
N PHE A 266 11.24 -5.92 -13.49
CA PHE A 266 10.13 -4.99 -13.64
C PHE A 266 10.60 -3.55 -13.50
N LEU A 267 11.28 -3.22 -12.40
CA LEU A 267 11.78 -1.86 -12.12
C LEU A 267 12.70 -1.34 -13.22
N ALA A 268 13.53 -2.21 -13.81
CA ALA A 268 14.40 -1.85 -14.92
C ALA A 268 13.65 -1.54 -16.23
N ASN A 269 12.41 -2.02 -16.39
CA ASN A 269 11.66 -1.96 -17.65
C ASN A 269 10.44 -1.03 -17.65
N VAL A 270 10.10 -0.39 -16.53
CA VAL A 270 9.05 0.64 -16.51
C VAL A 270 9.49 1.85 -17.33
N LYS A 271 8.69 2.24 -18.32
CA LYS A 271 9.05 3.31 -19.27
C LYS A 271 7.89 4.21 -19.69
N LYS A 272 6.65 3.79 -19.43
CA LYS A 272 5.47 4.46 -19.98
C LYS A 272 4.72 5.26 -18.90
N PRO A 273 4.87 6.60 -18.86
CA PRO A 273 4.25 7.42 -17.82
C PRO A 273 2.72 7.51 -17.94
N TRP A 274 2.13 6.99 -18.99
CA TRP A 274 0.67 6.91 -19.20
C TRP A 274 0.11 5.50 -18.93
N TRP A 275 0.92 4.61 -18.35
CA TRP A 275 0.48 3.30 -17.92
C TRP A 275 0.56 3.19 -16.40
N PHE A 276 -0.43 2.56 -15.80
CA PHE A 276 -0.29 2.10 -14.43
C PHE A 276 0.74 0.97 -14.40
N SER A 277 1.82 1.21 -13.72
CA SER A 277 2.89 0.23 -13.51
C SER A 277 2.84 -0.20 -12.05
N VAL A 278 2.51 -1.47 -11.78
CA VAL A 278 2.33 -1.98 -10.42
C VAL A 278 3.24 -3.17 -10.18
N CYS A 279 4.18 -3.01 -9.27
CA CYS A 279 5.09 -4.07 -8.81
C CYS A 279 4.69 -4.52 -7.41
N VAL A 280 4.10 -5.71 -7.30
CA VAL A 280 3.81 -6.33 -6.01
C VAL A 280 5.00 -7.17 -5.59
N THR A 281 5.66 -6.82 -4.50
CA THR A 281 6.88 -7.50 -4.05
C THR A 281 6.60 -8.72 -3.19
N SER A 282 5.37 -8.91 -2.75
CA SER A 282 4.95 -10.02 -1.89
C SER A 282 5.28 -11.39 -2.47
N SER A 283 5.66 -12.30 -1.60
CA SER A 283 5.95 -13.70 -1.91
C SER A 283 5.31 -14.61 -0.86
N ALA A 284 4.52 -15.57 -1.32
CA ALA A 284 3.88 -16.60 -0.50
C ALA A 284 4.59 -17.96 -0.58
N ALA A 285 5.79 -18.03 -1.19
CA ALA A 285 6.50 -19.28 -1.40
C ALA A 285 7.43 -19.62 -0.24
N GLY A 286 7.29 -20.82 0.27
CA GLY A 286 8.28 -21.52 1.12
C GLY A 286 8.38 -21.10 2.58
N SER A 287 8.10 -19.85 2.94
CA SER A 287 8.13 -19.37 4.32
C SER A 287 7.00 -18.38 4.61
N SER A 288 7.00 -17.77 5.80
CA SER A 288 5.97 -16.77 6.11
C SER A 288 6.16 -15.49 5.26
N PRO A 289 5.08 -14.73 4.97
CA PRO A 289 5.18 -13.43 4.32
C PRO A 289 6.23 -12.51 4.95
N TYR A 290 6.34 -12.54 6.28
CA TYR A 290 7.32 -11.74 7.01
C TYR A 290 8.78 -12.06 6.64
N TYR A 291 9.18 -13.33 6.66
CA TYR A 291 10.56 -13.70 6.32
C TYR A 291 10.88 -13.45 4.85
N ASN A 292 9.90 -13.67 3.98
CA ASN A 292 10.05 -13.37 2.56
C ASN A 292 10.23 -11.87 2.34
N ALA A 293 9.44 -11.05 3.02
CA ALA A 293 9.51 -9.59 2.97
C ALA A 293 10.87 -9.08 3.47
N LEU A 294 11.41 -9.60 4.57
CA LEU A 294 12.74 -9.20 5.07
C LEU A 294 13.82 -9.34 3.99
N LEU A 295 13.79 -10.42 3.22
CA LEU A 295 14.78 -10.66 2.17
C LEU A 295 14.57 -9.73 0.98
N ILE A 296 13.32 -9.51 0.57
CA ILE A 296 12.98 -8.69 -0.59
C ILE A 296 13.14 -7.21 -0.27
N ASN A 297 12.66 -6.76 0.88
CA ASN A 297 12.74 -5.36 1.32
C ASN A 297 14.21 -4.92 1.48
N LYS A 298 15.07 -5.79 2.04
CA LYS A 298 16.52 -5.51 2.07
C LYS A 298 17.07 -5.23 0.69
N LYS A 299 16.74 -6.06 -0.30
CA LYS A 299 17.19 -5.87 -1.69
C LYS A 299 16.59 -4.62 -2.33
N LEU A 300 15.36 -4.26 -1.96
CA LEU A 300 14.71 -3.05 -2.43
C LEU A 300 15.36 -1.80 -1.82
N MET A 301 15.77 -1.84 -0.55
CA MET A 301 16.56 -0.79 0.10
C MET A 301 17.94 -0.57 -0.56
N GLU A 302 18.56 -1.65 -1.02
CA GLU A 302 19.85 -1.62 -1.72
C GLU A 302 19.70 -1.28 -3.22
N TYR A 303 18.47 -1.24 -3.76
CA TYR A 303 18.24 -0.96 -5.18
C TYR A 303 18.64 0.48 -5.53
N PRO A 304 19.39 0.71 -6.63
CA PRO A 304 19.87 2.03 -7.01
C PRO A 304 18.77 2.86 -7.68
N PHE A 305 17.79 3.34 -6.90
CA PHE A 305 16.77 4.24 -7.41
C PHE A 305 17.42 5.54 -7.93
N GLU A 306 17.15 5.86 -9.18
CA GLU A 306 17.62 7.08 -9.85
C GLU A 306 16.53 8.14 -9.74
N LYS A 307 16.90 9.36 -9.34
CA LYS A 307 15.96 10.49 -9.25
C LYS A 307 15.38 10.82 -10.63
N GLY A 308 14.08 11.06 -10.69
CA GLY A 308 13.37 11.38 -11.95
C GLY A 308 13.07 10.17 -12.84
N ARG A 309 13.61 8.99 -12.54
CA ARG A 309 13.29 7.78 -13.28
C ARG A 309 11.98 7.18 -12.81
N LEU A 310 11.16 6.73 -13.77
CA LEU A 310 9.87 6.11 -13.48
C LEU A 310 10.04 4.65 -13.06
N TYR A 311 9.44 4.30 -11.92
CA TYR A 311 9.32 2.94 -11.38
C TYR A 311 7.86 2.54 -11.14
N GLY A 312 6.94 3.51 -11.10
CA GLY A 312 5.52 3.30 -10.85
C GLY A 312 5.17 3.00 -9.40
N ILE A 313 4.12 2.23 -9.19
CA ILE A 313 3.64 1.80 -7.88
C ILE A 313 4.44 0.58 -7.43
N ILE A 314 5.04 0.65 -6.25
CA ILE A 314 5.77 -0.47 -5.63
C ILE A 314 5.02 -0.86 -4.37
N SER A 315 4.26 -1.95 -4.45
CA SER A 315 3.42 -2.47 -3.37
C SER A 315 4.16 -3.53 -2.59
N VAL A 316 4.44 -3.26 -1.32
CA VAL A 316 5.31 -4.07 -0.47
C VAL A 316 4.58 -4.72 0.70
N ASP A 317 5.13 -5.81 1.20
CA ASP A 317 4.79 -6.37 2.50
C ASP A 317 5.64 -5.70 3.58
N PHE A 318 5.07 -5.47 4.77
CA PHE A 318 5.75 -4.89 5.93
C PHE A 318 6.46 -3.57 5.60
N ALA A 319 5.69 -2.66 5.00
CA ALA A 319 6.15 -1.32 4.70
C ALA A 319 6.53 -0.55 5.98
N ASP A 320 7.59 0.23 5.90
CA ASP A 320 8.01 1.19 6.91
C ASP A 320 8.37 2.54 6.28
N ALA A 321 8.65 3.52 7.10
CA ALA A 321 8.94 4.88 6.64
C ALA A 321 10.24 4.96 5.82
N GLU A 322 11.25 4.16 6.14
CA GLU A 322 12.53 4.16 5.44
C GLU A 322 12.36 3.60 4.01
N LEU A 323 11.66 2.47 3.87
CA LEU A 323 11.38 1.86 2.58
C LEU A 323 10.47 2.73 1.71
N CYS A 324 9.39 3.28 2.29
CA CYS A 324 8.53 4.23 1.59
C CYS A 324 9.31 5.46 1.14
N GLY A 325 10.15 6.01 2.02
CA GLY A 325 11.05 7.13 1.74
C GLY A 325 11.97 6.84 0.57
N ARG A 326 12.57 5.66 0.56
CA ARG A 326 13.46 5.24 -0.52
C ARG A 326 12.78 5.24 -1.90
N ILE A 327 11.48 4.89 -1.93
CA ILE A 327 10.69 4.87 -3.16
C ILE A 327 10.27 6.29 -3.58
N TYR A 328 9.59 7.04 -2.69
CA TYR A 328 9.05 8.35 -3.11
C TYR A 328 10.14 9.39 -3.37
N GLN A 329 11.29 9.32 -2.70
CA GLN A 329 12.43 10.21 -2.95
C GLN A 329 13.05 10.05 -4.35
N SER A 330 12.72 8.99 -5.07
CA SER A 330 13.10 8.83 -6.48
C SER A 330 12.30 9.73 -7.44
N ASN A 331 11.26 10.43 -6.97
CA ASN A 331 10.55 11.41 -7.77
C ASN A 331 11.33 12.71 -7.92
N ASP A 332 11.00 13.47 -8.98
CA ASP A 332 11.39 14.88 -9.09
C ASP A 332 10.40 15.73 -8.28
N PHE A 333 10.93 16.52 -7.39
CA PHE A 333 10.17 17.52 -6.64
C PHE A 333 10.43 18.89 -7.25
N THR A 334 9.38 19.63 -7.53
CA THR A 334 9.46 20.95 -8.19
C THR A 334 9.45 22.09 -7.18
N ASN A 335 8.91 21.84 -5.98
CA ASN A 335 8.87 22.81 -4.90
C ASN A 335 9.56 22.21 -3.68
N GLU A 336 10.31 23.03 -2.95
CA GLU A 336 10.68 22.69 -1.57
C GLU A 336 9.39 22.36 -0.82
N PRO A 337 9.29 21.22 -0.14
CA PRO A 337 8.08 20.91 0.60
C PRO A 337 7.84 22.04 1.59
N ASN A 338 6.67 22.67 1.54
CA ASN A 338 6.27 23.59 2.58
C ASN A 338 6.47 22.86 3.90
N ALA A 339 7.11 23.54 4.85
CA ALA A 339 7.27 23.02 6.21
C ALA A 339 5.87 22.74 6.77
N ALA A 340 5.34 21.59 6.40
CA ALA A 340 4.00 21.21 6.69
C ALA A 340 3.96 20.67 8.12
N THR A 341 2.87 20.93 8.74
CA THR A 341 2.49 20.45 10.05
C THR A 341 2.97 19.02 10.25
N ALA A 342 4.00 18.87 11.08
CA ALA A 342 4.47 17.58 11.53
C ALA A 342 3.28 16.72 11.97
N ALA A 343 3.29 15.45 11.59
CA ALA A 343 2.32 14.51 12.13
C ALA A 343 2.27 14.68 13.65
N PRO A 344 1.11 14.61 14.28
CA PRO A 344 1.03 14.73 15.72
C PRO A 344 2.06 13.79 16.35
N GLU A 345 2.87 14.30 17.26
CA GLU A 345 3.90 13.51 17.96
C GLU A 345 3.37 12.15 18.44
N GLU A 346 2.12 12.13 18.89
CA GLU A 346 1.42 10.92 19.28
C GLU A 346 1.33 9.86 18.16
N THR A 347 1.07 10.25 16.90
CA THR A 347 0.93 9.28 15.81
C THR A 347 2.28 8.69 15.41
N ILE A 348 3.34 9.49 15.43
CA ILE A 348 4.71 9.02 15.19
C ILE A 348 5.14 8.08 16.32
N VAL A 349 4.85 8.43 17.56
CA VAL A 349 5.14 7.60 18.73
C VAL A 349 4.40 6.27 18.66
N TYR A 350 3.11 6.26 18.27
CA TYR A 350 2.35 5.01 18.14
C TYR A 350 2.85 4.15 16.96
N ALA A 351 3.23 4.73 15.85
CA ALA A 351 3.81 4.00 14.73
C ALA A 351 5.16 3.37 15.13
N CYS A 352 6.05 4.15 15.72
CA CYS A 352 7.36 3.67 16.22
C CYS A 352 7.19 2.66 17.36
N LEU A 353 6.23 2.86 18.25
CA LEU A 353 5.96 1.93 19.36
C LEU A 353 5.38 0.61 18.84
N GLY A 354 4.49 0.67 17.84
CA GLY A 354 3.95 -0.51 17.17
C GLY A 354 5.05 -1.36 16.52
N GLU A 355 5.95 -0.72 15.79
CA GLU A 355 7.11 -1.37 15.17
C GLU A 355 8.07 -1.97 16.20
N PHE A 356 8.32 -1.26 17.30
CA PHE A 356 9.14 -1.74 18.40
C PHE A 356 8.51 -2.96 19.10
N ILE A 357 7.22 -2.90 19.42
CA ILE A 357 6.48 -4.03 20.03
C ILE A 357 6.55 -5.25 19.12
N GLU A 358 6.43 -5.06 17.82
CA GLU A 358 6.56 -6.13 16.84
C GLU A 358 7.96 -6.75 16.81
N LYS A 359 8.99 -5.93 16.77
CA LYS A 359 10.39 -6.41 16.83
C LYS A 359 10.62 -7.23 18.09
N VAL A 360 10.14 -6.76 19.24
CA VAL A 360 10.23 -7.47 20.53
C VAL A 360 9.43 -8.77 20.52
N ARG A 361 8.21 -8.76 20.00
CA ARG A 361 7.34 -9.95 19.89
C ARG A 361 8.00 -11.02 19.00
N ASN A 362 8.53 -10.63 17.85
CA ASN A 362 9.16 -11.55 16.91
C ASN A 362 10.45 -12.18 17.47
N VAL A 363 11.25 -11.40 18.20
CA VAL A 363 12.42 -11.91 18.93
C VAL A 363 11.97 -12.90 20.02
N LEU A 364 10.92 -12.57 20.77
CA LEU A 364 10.39 -13.45 21.82
C LEU A 364 9.89 -14.79 21.27
N PHE A 365 9.13 -14.76 20.15
CA PHE A 365 8.67 -15.96 19.48
C PHE A 365 9.82 -16.79 18.90
N SER A 366 10.85 -16.15 18.35
CA SER A 366 12.05 -16.85 17.87
C SER A 366 12.80 -17.54 19.01
N VAL A 367 12.87 -16.89 20.17
CA VAL A 367 13.49 -17.47 21.38
C VAL A 367 12.64 -18.63 21.94
N ILE A 368 11.31 -18.47 22.01
CA ILE A 368 10.41 -19.53 22.47
C ILE A 368 10.48 -20.75 21.55
N ALA A 369 10.56 -20.54 20.22
CA ALA A 369 10.68 -21.65 19.26
C ALA A 369 11.99 -22.44 19.42
N LEU A 370 13.04 -21.84 19.99
CA LEU A 370 14.29 -22.55 20.32
C LEU A 370 14.19 -23.42 21.57
N PHE A 371 13.19 -23.18 22.44
CA PHE A 371 13.01 -23.92 23.69
C PHE A 371 11.87 -24.94 23.67
N VAL A 372 11.09 -24.98 22.59
CA VAL A 372 9.96 -25.90 22.38
C VAL A 372 10.36 -27.07 21.45
N LYS A 373 11.61 -27.13 21.05
CA LYS A 373 12.25 -28.30 20.46
C LYS A 373 12.96 -29.05 21.62
#